data_be630284a81c3302a60ae1715a750c93
#
_entry.id   be630284a81c3302a60ae1715a750c93
#
_cell.length_a   1.000
_cell.length_b   1.000
_cell.length_c   1.000
_cell.angle_alpha   90.00
_cell.angle_beta   90.00
_cell.angle_gamma   90.00
#
_symmetry.space_group_name_H-M   'P 1'
#
loop_
_entity.id
_entity.type
_entity.pdbx_description
1 polymer ?
#
loop_
_entity_poly.entity_id
_entity_poly.type
_entity_poly.pdbx_seq_one_letter_code
_entity_poly.pdbx_strand_id
1 'polypeptide(L)'
;EEMAAIVRWLLKRLKSLKFRIRRVFLDKGFCSKPVFKVLEQHKLSYVTPIPVRGKSGGVRTLFQGKSRKTTYTFNSPKHGQYTVQAVVVQRYSKGRYGRHKSKWFAYAVSGLSAGILPAQVFELYRQRFGIEASYRQMNQVRARTSTRNPVIRLLLVGLAFVLFNLYIALRQNLSSALKRPLHVPKRFWLSLRRVAFLLSRAIERLWGTTEVIQHQPCVALS
;
A
#
# COMPACT_ATOMS: atom_id res chain seq x y z
N GLU A 1 -5.55 22.64 -0.56
CA GLU A 1 -4.98 22.95 -1.91
C GLU A 1 -3.70 22.14 -2.15
N GLU A 2 -2.80 22.06 -1.19
CA GLU A 2 -1.53 21.34 -1.29
C GLU A 2 -1.69 19.86 -1.68
N MET A 3 -2.60 19.13 -1.03
CA MET A 3 -2.84 17.70 -1.35
C MET A 3 -3.38 17.49 -2.77
N ALA A 4 -4.23 18.39 -3.27
CA ALA A 4 -4.72 18.33 -4.63
C ALA A 4 -3.61 18.63 -5.66
N ALA A 5 -2.70 19.54 -5.36
CA ALA A 5 -1.52 19.84 -6.17
C ALA A 5 -0.59 18.62 -6.26
N ILE A 6 -0.33 17.95 -5.12
CA ILE A 6 0.48 16.72 -5.07
C ILE A 6 -0.17 15.62 -5.94
N VAL A 7 -1.47 15.39 -5.79
CA VAL A 7 -2.18 14.38 -6.60
C VAL A 7 -2.09 14.71 -8.09
N ARG A 8 -2.30 15.97 -8.48
CA ARG A 8 -2.19 16.42 -9.88
C ARG A 8 -0.79 16.19 -10.44
N TRP A 9 0.23 16.53 -9.67
CA TRP A 9 1.63 16.32 -10.06
C TRP A 9 1.95 14.84 -10.24
N LEU A 10 1.54 13.98 -9.29
CA LEU A 10 1.74 12.53 -9.38
C LEU A 10 1.04 11.94 -10.61
N LEU A 11 -0.22 12.32 -10.87
CA LEU A 11 -0.96 11.85 -12.03
C LEU A 11 -0.29 12.27 -13.34
N LYS A 12 0.19 13.53 -13.43
CA LYS A 12 0.96 14.03 -14.57
C LYS A 12 2.22 13.20 -14.78
N ARG A 13 2.96 12.89 -13.70
CA ARG A 13 4.19 12.10 -13.75
C ARG A 13 3.91 10.66 -14.18
N LEU A 14 2.89 10.00 -13.64
CA LEU A 14 2.50 8.65 -14.04
C LEU A 14 2.09 8.60 -15.52
N LYS A 15 1.37 9.61 -16.00
CA LYS A 15 1.01 9.73 -17.41
C LYS A 15 2.24 9.91 -18.32
N SER A 16 3.23 10.72 -17.93
CA SER A 16 4.48 10.88 -18.68
C SER A 16 5.29 9.57 -18.75
N LEU A 17 5.17 8.71 -17.75
CA LEU A 17 5.76 7.37 -17.73
C LEU A 17 4.90 6.32 -18.45
N LYS A 18 3.85 6.74 -19.17
CA LYS A 18 2.93 5.88 -19.94
C LYS A 18 2.20 4.82 -19.09
N PHE A 19 2.05 5.03 -17.78
CA PHE A 19 1.26 4.14 -16.95
C PHE A 19 -0.24 4.32 -17.24
N ARG A 20 -0.94 3.19 -17.46
CA ARG A 20 -2.41 3.16 -17.54
C ARG A 20 -3.00 3.02 -16.14
N ILE A 21 -3.53 4.10 -15.61
CA ILE A 21 -4.19 4.10 -14.29
C ILE A 21 -5.62 3.59 -14.47
N ARG A 22 -5.96 2.47 -13.84
CA ARG A 22 -7.33 1.92 -13.85
C ARG A 22 -8.14 2.44 -12.66
N ARG A 23 -7.52 2.57 -11.49
CA ARG A 23 -8.18 2.98 -10.25
C ARG A 23 -7.17 3.55 -9.27
N VAL A 24 -7.63 4.48 -8.44
CA VAL A 24 -6.81 5.12 -7.41
C VAL A 24 -7.37 4.78 -6.03
N PHE A 25 -6.54 4.26 -5.16
CA PHE A 25 -6.87 4.06 -3.75
C PHE A 25 -6.13 5.11 -2.93
N LEU A 26 -6.88 5.96 -2.26
CA LEU A 26 -6.30 7.03 -1.45
C LEU A 26 -6.53 6.77 0.04
N ASP A 27 -5.65 7.29 0.87
CA ASP A 27 -5.88 7.28 2.31
C ASP A 27 -6.90 8.35 2.71
N LYS A 28 -7.46 8.20 3.91
CA LYS A 28 -8.45 9.13 4.50
C LYS A 28 -7.98 10.59 4.50
N GLY A 29 -6.67 10.84 4.57
CA GLY A 29 -6.08 12.19 4.51
C GLY A 29 -6.33 12.91 3.18
N PHE A 30 -6.55 12.17 2.10
CA PHE A 30 -6.86 12.72 0.78
C PHE A 30 -8.37 12.94 0.54
N CYS A 31 -9.22 12.62 1.51
CA CYS A 31 -10.67 12.74 1.39
C CYS A 31 -11.09 14.21 1.46
N SER A 32 -11.03 14.90 0.33
CA SER A 32 -11.36 16.33 0.23
C SER A 32 -11.91 16.71 -1.16
N LYS A 33 -12.78 17.73 -1.21
CA LYS A 33 -13.37 18.23 -2.45
C LYS A 33 -12.33 18.58 -3.53
N PRO A 34 -11.22 19.29 -3.23
CA PRO A 34 -10.19 19.59 -4.25
C PRO A 34 -9.56 18.34 -4.85
N VAL A 35 -9.28 17.31 -4.04
CA VAL A 35 -8.72 16.05 -4.52
C VAL A 35 -9.71 15.30 -5.41
N PHE A 36 -10.99 15.20 -5.01
CA PHE A 36 -12.01 14.55 -5.81
C PHE A 36 -12.19 15.22 -7.17
N LYS A 37 -12.23 16.55 -7.21
CA LYS A 37 -12.29 17.30 -8.47
C LYS A 37 -11.11 16.98 -9.40
N VAL A 38 -9.89 16.85 -8.88
CA VAL A 38 -8.73 16.45 -9.68
C VAL A 38 -8.92 15.06 -10.26
N LEU A 39 -9.38 14.08 -9.48
CA LEU A 39 -9.61 12.71 -9.95
C LEU A 39 -10.72 12.64 -11.01
N GLU A 40 -11.79 13.40 -10.82
CA GLU A 40 -12.91 13.49 -11.75
C GLU A 40 -12.51 14.16 -13.09
N GLN A 41 -11.73 15.24 -13.05
CA GLN A 41 -11.15 15.86 -14.23
C GLN A 41 -10.30 14.88 -15.06
N HIS A 42 -9.62 13.96 -14.40
CA HIS A 42 -8.85 12.91 -15.04
C HIS A 42 -9.67 11.66 -15.37
N LYS A 43 -10.98 11.65 -15.13
CA LYS A 43 -11.92 10.52 -15.33
C LYS A 43 -11.44 9.23 -14.66
N LEU A 44 -10.85 9.33 -13.47
CA LEU A 44 -10.29 8.19 -12.73
C LEU A 44 -11.31 7.61 -11.77
N SER A 45 -11.40 6.28 -11.76
CA SER A 45 -12.11 5.58 -10.68
C SER A 45 -11.31 5.69 -9.38
N TYR A 46 -11.99 5.93 -8.26
CA TYR A 46 -11.33 6.01 -6.96
C TYR A 46 -12.14 5.37 -5.83
N VAL A 47 -11.43 4.97 -4.79
CA VAL A 47 -11.99 4.55 -3.51
C VAL A 47 -11.15 5.20 -2.39
N THR A 48 -11.82 5.97 -1.53
CA THR A 48 -11.18 6.71 -0.43
C THR A 48 -12.03 6.58 0.83
N PRO A 49 -11.49 6.22 1.99
CA PRO A 49 -12.26 6.20 3.23
C PRO A 49 -12.70 7.59 3.60
N ILE A 50 -13.97 7.72 4.00
CA ILE A 50 -14.48 8.97 4.56
C ILE A 50 -14.06 9.03 6.03
N PRO A 51 -13.35 10.08 6.46
CA PRO A 51 -12.90 10.19 7.84
C PRO A 51 -14.08 10.38 8.80
N VAL A 52 -14.08 9.56 9.84
CA VAL A 52 -15.03 9.70 10.94
C VAL A 52 -14.51 10.77 11.90
N ARG A 53 -15.18 11.90 11.95
CA ARG A 53 -14.83 13.02 12.82
C ARG A 53 -15.92 13.25 13.88
N GLY A 54 -15.51 13.77 15.03
CA GLY A 54 -16.44 14.07 16.13
C GLY A 54 -17.03 12.83 16.84
N LYS A 55 -17.80 13.07 17.89
CA LYS A 55 -18.48 12.03 18.66
C LYS A 55 -19.85 11.68 18.07
N SER A 56 -20.53 12.62 17.41
CA SER A 56 -21.85 12.51 16.79
C SER A 56 -21.89 13.19 15.42
N GLY A 57 -22.91 12.92 14.60
CA GLY A 57 -23.13 13.56 13.30
C GLY A 57 -22.14 13.14 12.21
N GLY A 58 -22.10 13.93 11.13
CA GLY A 58 -21.24 13.66 9.97
C GLY A 58 -21.50 12.29 9.35
N VAL A 59 -20.42 11.61 8.95
CA VAL A 59 -20.53 10.27 8.33
C VAL A 59 -21.13 9.21 9.28
N ARG A 60 -21.15 9.45 10.59
CA ARG A 60 -21.74 8.52 11.57
C ARG A 60 -23.24 8.35 11.38
N THR A 61 -23.94 9.34 10.84
CA THR A 61 -25.37 9.24 10.51
C THR A 61 -25.66 8.14 9.50
N LEU A 62 -24.64 7.74 8.72
CA LEU A 62 -24.76 6.65 7.77
C LEU A 62 -24.55 5.26 8.40
N PHE A 63 -24.04 5.19 9.64
CA PHE A 63 -23.67 3.95 10.33
C PHE A 63 -24.87 3.29 11.01
N GLN A 64 -25.89 3.01 10.21
CA GLN A 64 -27.12 2.35 10.66
C GLN A 64 -27.66 1.40 9.59
N GLY A 65 -28.44 0.43 9.99
CA GLY A 65 -29.06 -0.55 9.08
C GLY A 65 -28.02 -1.54 8.50
N LYS A 66 -28.13 -1.84 7.22
CA LYS A 66 -27.27 -2.80 6.49
C LYS A 66 -26.23 -2.06 5.64
N SER A 67 -25.21 -2.79 5.22
CA SER A 67 -24.25 -2.30 4.21
C SER A 67 -24.98 -1.88 2.94
N ARG A 68 -24.68 -0.67 2.44
CA ARG A 68 -25.43 -0.10 1.30
C ARG A 68 -24.59 0.92 0.52
N LYS A 69 -25.07 1.22 -0.67
CA LYS A 69 -24.66 2.39 -1.44
C LYS A 69 -25.58 3.55 -1.06
N THR A 70 -25.00 4.74 -0.99
CA THR A 70 -25.71 5.97 -0.63
C THR A 70 -24.92 7.17 -1.16
N THR A 71 -25.31 8.36 -0.82
CA THR A 71 -24.55 9.59 -1.05
C THR A 71 -24.11 10.19 0.28
N TYR A 72 -23.04 10.94 0.26
CA TYR A 72 -22.58 11.70 1.41
C TYR A 72 -22.19 13.11 0.99
N THR A 73 -22.71 14.10 1.69
CA THR A 73 -22.40 15.51 1.45
C THR A 73 -21.41 16.02 2.48
N PHE A 74 -20.26 16.44 2.01
CA PHE A 74 -19.28 17.15 2.84
C PHE A 74 -19.70 18.61 2.97
N ASN A 75 -19.69 19.12 4.19
CA ASN A 75 -19.85 20.53 4.49
C ASN A 75 -18.50 21.05 4.98
N SER A 76 -17.82 21.84 4.17
CA SER A 76 -16.54 22.44 4.52
C SER A 76 -16.69 23.96 4.54
N PRO A 77 -16.30 24.64 5.63
CA PRO A 77 -16.31 26.11 5.66
C PRO A 77 -15.45 26.72 4.52
N LYS A 78 -14.33 26.09 4.21
CA LYS A 78 -13.38 26.57 3.19
C LYS A 78 -13.79 26.23 1.74
N HIS A 79 -14.47 25.09 1.53
CA HIS A 79 -14.73 24.57 0.18
C HIS A 79 -16.22 24.39 -0.15
N GLY A 80 -17.11 24.81 0.76
CA GLY A 80 -18.54 24.66 0.62
C GLY A 80 -19.00 23.20 0.59
N GLN A 81 -20.22 22.99 0.14
CA GLN A 81 -20.81 21.65 0.04
C GLN A 81 -20.26 20.87 -1.16
N TYR A 82 -20.14 19.57 -0.99
CA TYR A 82 -19.76 18.65 -2.05
C TYR A 82 -20.29 17.25 -1.78
N THR A 83 -21.07 16.72 -2.71
CA THR A 83 -21.69 15.41 -2.57
C THR A 83 -20.92 14.36 -3.37
N VAL A 84 -20.67 13.21 -2.75
CA VAL A 84 -20.02 12.06 -3.36
C VAL A 84 -20.90 10.83 -3.25
N GLN A 85 -20.72 9.88 -4.17
CA GLN A 85 -21.22 8.54 -3.99
C GLN A 85 -20.48 7.89 -2.81
N ALA A 86 -21.22 7.32 -1.89
CA ALA A 86 -20.68 6.68 -0.70
C ALA A 86 -21.10 5.21 -0.61
N VAL A 87 -20.19 4.37 -0.14
CA VAL A 87 -20.46 2.97 0.16
C VAL A 87 -20.21 2.75 1.64
N VAL A 88 -21.25 2.34 2.34
CA VAL A 88 -21.19 2.03 3.78
C VAL A 88 -21.14 0.52 3.95
N VAL A 89 -20.17 0.06 4.73
CA VAL A 89 -19.91 -1.36 4.96
C VAL A 89 -19.90 -1.64 6.45
N GLN A 90 -20.75 -2.56 6.88
CA GLN A 90 -20.71 -3.11 8.22
C GLN A 90 -19.96 -4.44 8.20
N ARG A 91 -18.98 -4.59 9.08
CA ARG A 91 -18.23 -5.83 9.24
C ARG A 91 -18.32 -6.29 10.69
N TYR A 92 -18.57 -7.55 10.86
CA TYR A 92 -18.58 -8.19 12.18
C TYR A 92 -17.20 -8.79 12.44
N SER A 93 -16.64 -8.50 13.60
CA SER A 93 -15.44 -9.16 14.08
C SER A 93 -15.76 -9.98 15.32
N LYS A 94 -15.24 -11.19 15.37
CA LYS A 94 -15.34 -12.05 16.57
C LYS A 94 -14.45 -11.40 17.64
N GLY A 95 -15.07 -10.87 18.68
CA GLY A 95 -14.38 -10.31 19.83
C GLY A 95 -13.93 -11.41 20.81
N ARG A 96 -13.09 -11.05 21.78
CA ARG A 96 -12.81 -11.91 22.94
C ARG A 96 -14.14 -12.24 23.66
N TYR A 97 -14.27 -13.47 24.11
CA TYR A 97 -15.47 -13.98 24.83
C TYR A 97 -16.76 -14.02 23.99
N GLY A 98 -16.66 -14.28 22.68
CA GLY A 98 -17.85 -14.48 21.84
C GLY A 98 -18.66 -13.22 21.53
N ARG A 99 -18.28 -12.06 22.04
CA ARG A 99 -18.98 -10.80 21.75
C ARG A 99 -18.68 -10.34 20.32
N HIS A 100 -19.69 -10.27 19.48
CA HIS A 100 -19.58 -9.72 18.14
C HIS A 100 -19.49 -8.19 18.22
N LYS A 101 -18.37 -7.62 17.76
CA LYS A 101 -18.26 -6.18 17.56
C LYS A 101 -18.53 -5.85 16.08
N SER A 102 -19.52 -5.03 15.84
CA SER A 102 -19.70 -4.45 14.50
C SER A 102 -18.78 -3.27 14.31
N LYS A 103 -18.14 -3.19 13.15
CA LYS A 103 -17.31 -2.07 12.74
C LYS A 103 -17.83 -1.53 11.43
N TRP A 104 -18.00 -0.23 11.38
CA TRP A 104 -18.50 0.49 10.23
C TRP A 104 -17.38 1.16 9.46
N PHE A 105 -17.48 1.12 8.14
CA PHE A 105 -16.59 1.79 7.21
C PHE A 105 -17.43 2.55 6.19
N ALA A 106 -17.00 3.74 5.83
CA ALA A 106 -17.60 4.51 4.76
C ALA A 106 -16.52 4.89 3.75
N TYR A 107 -16.82 4.70 2.48
CA TYR A 107 -15.91 4.99 1.36
C TYR A 107 -16.58 5.96 0.39
N ALA A 108 -15.92 7.05 0.04
CA ALA A 108 -16.24 7.83 -1.13
C ALA A 108 -15.73 7.08 -2.37
N VAL A 109 -16.58 6.91 -3.36
CA VAL A 109 -16.28 6.10 -4.55
C VAL A 109 -16.70 6.82 -5.83
N SER A 110 -15.99 6.56 -6.91
CA SER A 110 -16.35 7.01 -8.26
C SER A 110 -15.88 6.01 -9.30
N GLY A 111 -16.60 5.91 -10.42
CA GLY A 111 -16.23 5.07 -11.57
C GLY A 111 -16.19 3.57 -11.26
N LEU A 112 -16.93 3.11 -10.25
CA LEU A 112 -17.11 1.68 -9.97
C LEU A 112 -18.31 1.13 -10.76
N SER A 113 -18.27 -0.16 -11.06
CA SER A 113 -19.40 -0.87 -11.67
C SER A 113 -20.68 -0.70 -10.85
N ALA A 114 -21.81 -0.47 -11.53
CA ALA A 114 -23.10 -0.33 -10.87
C ALA A 114 -23.48 -1.56 -10.02
N GLY A 115 -23.09 -2.77 -10.47
CA GLY A 115 -23.34 -4.04 -9.79
C GLY A 115 -22.42 -4.35 -8.60
N ILE A 116 -21.37 -3.55 -8.34
CA ILE A 116 -20.43 -3.86 -7.25
C ILE A 116 -21.13 -3.85 -5.89
N LEU A 117 -20.92 -4.90 -5.10
CA LEU A 117 -21.46 -5.01 -3.76
C LEU A 117 -20.63 -4.22 -2.74
N PRO A 118 -21.22 -3.69 -1.65
CA PRO A 118 -20.48 -2.99 -0.60
C PRO A 118 -19.32 -3.79 -0.01
N ALA A 119 -19.49 -5.08 0.21
CA ALA A 119 -18.41 -5.95 0.69
C ALA A 119 -17.23 -6.02 -0.27
N GLN A 120 -17.48 -6.01 -1.59
CA GLN A 120 -16.44 -6.00 -2.62
C GLN A 120 -15.65 -4.68 -2.62
N VAL A 121 -16.30 -3.54 -2.34
CA VAL A 121 -15.59 -2.25 -2.20
C VAL A 121 -14.63 -2.28 -1.03
N PHE A 122 -15.03 -2.88 0.08
CA PHE A 122 -14.15 -3.08 1.24
C PHE A 122 -12.92 -3.92 0.88
N GLU A 123 -13.11 -5.06 0.22
CA GLU A 123 -12.00 -5.94 -0.18
C GLU A 123 -11.10 -5.27 -1.24
N LEU A 124 -11.67 -4.52 -2.19
CA LEU A 124 -10.92 -3.70 -3.13
C LEU A 124 -10.01 -2.69 -2.42
N TYR A 125 -10.55 -1.96 -1.45
CA TYR A 125 -9.77 -0.99 -0.70
C TYR A 125 -8.64 -1.65 0.11
N ARG A 126 -8.84 -2.87 0.59
CA ARG A 126 -7.79 -3.63 1.29
C ARG A 126 -6.53 -3.86 0.45
N GLN A 127 -6.64 -3.86 -0.89
CA GLN A 127 -5.47 -3.96 -1.77
C GLN A 127 -4.46 -2.83 -1.54
N ARG A 128 -4.90 -1.67 -1.05
CA ARG A 128 -4.03 -0.56 -0.65
C ARG A 128 -2.98 -0.99 0.39
N PHE A 129 -3.33 -1.88 1.31
CA PHE A 129 -2.40 -2.38 2.32
C PHE A 129 -1.22 -3.17 1.74
N GLY A 130 -1.30 -3.54 0.46
CA GLY A 130 -0.15 -4.10 -0.27
C GLY A 130 1.05 -3.16 -0.27
N ILE A 131 0.84 -1.84 -0.31
CA ILE A 131 1.90 -0.83 -0.23
C ILE A 131 2.63 -0.93 1.12
N GLU A 132 1.89 -1.01 2.22
CA GLU A 132 2.47 -1.11 3.57
C GLU A 132 3.26 -2.42 3.73
N ALA A 133 2.74 -3.53 3.18
CA ALA A 133 3.44 -4.80 3.14
C ALA A 133 4.72 -4.71 2.31
N SER A 134 4.69 -4.01 1.16
CA SER A 134 5.86 -3.78 0.30
C SER A 134 6.94 -2.97 1.02
N TYR A 135 6.58 -1.88 1.70
CA TYR A 135 7.53 -1.11 2.52
C TYR A 135 8.15 -1.95 3.64
N ARG A 136 7.35 -2.77 4.30
CA ARG A 136 7.84 -3.66 5.36
C ARG A 136 8.82 -4.69 4.82
N GLN A 137 8.57 -5.25 3.66
CA GLN A 137 9.48 -6.17 2.98
C GLN A 137 10.75 -5.47 2.51
N MET A 138 10.64 -4.31 1.84
CA MET A 138 11.78 -3.52 1.41
C MET A 138 12.71 -3.17 2.59
N ASN A 139 12.15 -2.83 3.75
CA ASN A 139 12.95 -2.55 4.95
C ASN A 139 13.80 -3.73 5.45
N GLN A 140 13.51 -4.97 5.02
CA GLN A 140 14.33 -6.13 5.37
C GLN A 140 15.68 -6.15 4.61
N VAL A 141 15.75 -5.49 3.45
CA VAL A 141 16.95 -5.42 2.60
C VAL A 141 17.53 -4.01 2.50
N ARG A 142 16.90 -3.04 3.13
CA ARG A 142 17.44 -1.69 3.21
C ARG A 142 18.70 -1.67 4.06
N ALA A 143 19.78 -1.15 3.51
CA ALA A 143 21.03 -0.96 4.26
C ALA A 143 20.78 -0.03 5.46
N ARG A 144 21.33 -0.41 6.61
CA ARG A 144 21.34 0.41 7.82
C ARG A 144 22.55 1.33 7.78
N THR A 145 22.36 2.59 8.12
CA THR A 145 23.42 3.58 8.11
C THR A 145 23.24 4.57 9.25
N SER A 146 24.33 4.99 9.84
CA SER A 146 24.39 6.07 10.83
C SER A 146 24.53 7.46 10.18
N THR A 147 24.78 7.55 8.86
CA THR A 147 24.93 8.82 8.17
C THR A 147 23.72 9.73 8.36
N ARG A 148 23.98 11.01 8.58
CA ARG A 148 22.94 12.07 8.61
C ARG A 148 22.67 12.67 7.23
N ASN A 149 23.48 12.33 6.22
CA ASN A 149 23.33 12.86 4.88
C ASN A 149 22.05 12.32 4.22
N PRO A 150 21.08 13.19 3.87
CA PRO A 150 19.80 12.77 3.31
C PRO A 150 19.94 12.15 1.92
N VAL A 151 20.94 12.55 1.14
CA VAL A 151 21.19 12.03 -0.23
C VAL A 151 21.61 10.56 -0.15
N ILE A 152 22.54 10.24 0.76
CA ILE A 152 22.99 8.85 0.97
C ILE A 152 21.83 7.99 1.48
N ARG A 153 21.02 8.51 2.41
CA ARG A 153 19.83 7.83 2.90
C ARG A 153 18.83 7.54 1.78
N LEU A 154 18.61 8.51 0.90
CA LEU A 154 17.69 8.35 -0.24
C LEU A 154 18.24 7.34 -1.24
N LEU A 155 19.55 7.36 -1.51
CA LEU A 155 20.20 6.37 -2.35
C LEU A 155 19.99 4.95 -1.83
N LEU A 156 20.24 4.72 -0.53
CA LEU A 156 20.06 3.39 0.09
C LEU A 156 18.60 2.91 0.05
N VAL A 157 17.66 3.82 0.20
CA VAL A 157 16.22 3.51 0.02
C VAL A 157 15.93 3.17 -1.44
N GLY A 158 16.48 3.92 -2.39
CA GLY A 158 16.35 3.65 -3.82
C GLY A 158 16.88 2.27 -4.22
N LEU A 159 18.08 1.92 -3.75
CA LEU A 159 18.66 0.59 -3.96
C LEU A 159 17.79 -0.53 -3.37
N ALA A 160 17.23 -0.33 -2.19
CA ALA A 160 16.31 -1.29 -1.59
C ALA A 160 15.03 -1.48 -2.42
N PHE A 161 14.50 -0.42 -3.05
CA PHE A 161 13.39 -0.53 -3.99
C PHE A 161 13.75 -1.29 -5.26
N VAL A 162 14.92 -1.03 -5.82
CA VAL A 162 15.41 -1.77 -7.01
C VAL A 162 15.53 -3.26 -6.69
N LEU A 163 16.15 -3.61 -5.57
CA LEU A 163 16.30 -4.99 -5.13
C LEU A 163 14.93 -5.66 -4.87
N PHE A 164 14.01 -4.93 -4.26
CA PHE A 164 12.66 -5.44 -4.03
C PHE A 164 11.91 -5.67 -5.34
N ASN A 165 11.99 -4.76 -6.31
CA ASN A 165 11.37 -4.92 -7.61
C ASN A 165 11.99 -6.09 -8.40
N LEU A 166 13.31 -6.24 -8.35
CA LEU A 166 14.00 -7.39 -8.92
C LEU A 166 13.50 -8.71 -8.32
N TYR A 167 13.37 -8.77 -7.00
CA TYR A 167 12.80 -9.92 -6.30
C TYR A 167 11.38 -10.25 -6.78
N ILE A 168 10.51 -9.24 -6.93
CA ILE A 168 9.14 -9.44 -7.42
C ILE A 168 9.15 -9.98 -8.85
N ALA A 169 9.98 -9.43 -9.74
CA ALA A 169 10.13 -9.88 -11.12
C ALA A 169 10.63 -11.33 -11.19
N LEU A 170 11.67 -11.67 -10.44
CA LEU A 170 12.19 -13.03 -10.35
C LEU A 170 11.13 -14.02 -9.84
N ARG A 171 10.41 -13.62 -8.79
CA ARG A 171 9.34 -14.44 -8.22
C ARG A 171 8.20 -14.69 -9.22
N GLN A 172 7.82 -13.68 -9.99
CA GLN A 172 6.78 -13.81 -11.03
C GLN A 172 7.23 -14.75 -12.14
N ASN A 173 8.44 -14.55 -12.66
CA ASN A 173 8.99 -15.38 -13.73
C ASN A 173 9.13 -16.84 -13.30
N LEU A 174 9.65 -17.10 -12.11
CA LEU A 174 9.80 -18.46 -11.58
C LEU A 174 8.43 -19.10 -11.28
N SER A 175 7.46 -18.34 -10.79
CA SER A 175 6.10 -18.85 -10.57
C SER A 175 5.45 -19.25 -11.89
N SER A 176 5.62 -18.47 -12.94
CA SER A 176 5.12 -18.76 -14.28
C SER A 176 5.79 -19.99 -14.89
N ALA A 177 7.12 -20.07 -14.79
CA ALA A 177 7.90 -21.20 -15.30
C ALA A 177 7.55 -22.53 -14.61
N LEU A 178 7.28 -22.49 -13.31
CA LEU A 178 6.93 -23.68 -12.52
C LEU A 178 5.43 -23.98 -12.50
N LYS A 179 4.60 -23.22 -13.23
CA LYS A 179 3.12 -23.32 -13.21
C LYS A 179 2.53 -23.33 -11.79
N ARG A 180 3.19 -22.66 -10.85
CA ARG A 180 2.78 -22.61 -9.44
C ARG A 180 2.05 -21.31 -9.14
N PRO A 181 0.89 -21.36 -8.45
CA PRO A 181 0.19 -20.14 -8.08
C PRO A 181 1.02 -19.25 -7.15
N LEU A 182 1.01 -17.93 -7.40
CA LEU A 182 1.69 -16.91 -6.59
C LEU A 182 1.28 -16.91 -5.10
N HIS A 183 0.17 -17.54 -4.77
CA HIS A 183 -0.45 -17.55 -3.44
C HIS A 183 -0.22 -18.83 -2.64
N VAL A 184 0.85 -19.59 -2.88
CA VAL A 184 1.18 -20.73 -2.00
C VAL A 184 1.67 -20.18 -0.65
N PRO A 185 0.89 -20.32 0.44
CA PRO A 185 1.03 -19.43 1.61
C PRO A 185 2.15 -19.77 2.57
N LYS A 186 2.86 -20.87 2.52
CA LYS A 186 3.65 -21.24 3.72
C LYS A 186 5.08 -21.75 3.53
N ARG A 187 5.58 -22.01 2.33
CA ARG A 187 7.00 -22.35 2.13
C ARG A 187 7.53 -21.66 0.89
N PHE A 188 7.83 -20.36 1.03
CA PHE A 188 8.55 -19.67 -0.02
C PHE A 188 9.97 -20.22 -0.08
N TRP A 189 10.24 -21.07 -1.07
CA TRP A 189 11.57 -21.51 -1.46
C TRP A 189 12.44 -20.30 -1.89
N LEU A 190 11.84 -19.19 -2.40
CA LEU A 190 12.51 -17.94 -2.71
C LEU A 190 11.99 -16.82 -1.80
N SER A 191 12.75 -16.46 -0.77
CA SER A 191 12.51 -15.29 0.06
C SER A 191 13.38 -14.12 -0.37
N LEU A 192 12.93 -12.89 -0.12
CA LEU A 192 13.72 -11.68 -0.39
C LEU A 192 15.11 -11.73 0.25
N ARG A 193 15.21 -12.24 1.48
CA ARG A 193 16.50 -12.42 2.17
C ARG A 193 17.42 -13.42 1.44
N ARG A 194 16.87 -14.51 0.91
CA ARG A 194 17.67 -15.46 0.11
C ARG A 194 18.18 -14.85 -1.17
N VAL A 195 17.35 -14.07 -1.87
CA VAL A 195 17.76 -13.35 -3.09
C VAL A 195 18.86 -12.33 -2.75
N ALA A 196 18.70 -11.56 -1.69
CA ALA A 196 19.74 -10.62 -1.25
C ALA A 196 21.05 -11.34 -0.91
N PHE A 197 20.98 -12.48 -0.20
CA PHE A 197 22.16 -13.30 0.10
C PHE A 197 22.83 -13.86 -1.14
N LEU A 198 22.06 -14.38 -2.11
CA LEU A 198 22.61 -14.91 -3.37
C LEU A 198 23.27 -13.81 -4.18
N LEU A 199 22.67 -12.60 -4.23
CA LEU A 199 23.27 -11.44 -4.89
C LEU A 199 24.55 -11.00 -4.20
N SER A 200 24.59 -10.96 -2.87
CA SER A 200 25.82 -10.67 -2.12
C SER A 200 26.94 -11.65 -2.50
N ARG A 201 26.64 -12.96 -2.49
CA ARG A 201 27.62 -13.98 -2.88
C ARG A 201 28.06 -13.88 -4.36
N ALA A 202 27.15 -13.50 -5.26
CA ALA A 202 27.50 -13.29 -6.66
C ALA A 202 28.44 -12.09 -6.82
N ILE A 203 28.18 -11.01 -6.11
CA ILE A 203 29.02 -9.80 -6.07
C ILE A 203 30.40 -10.12 -5.49
N GLU A 204 30.46 -10.82 -4.37
CA GLU A 204 31.70 -11.26 -3.75
C GLU A 204 32.56 -12.10 -4.72
N ARG A 205 31.94 -13.01 -5.47
CA ARG A 205 32.65 -13.82 -6.48
C ARG A 205 33.15 -13.00 -7.65
N LEU A 206 32.37 -12.01 -8.12
CA LEU A 206 32.73 -11.18 -9.26
C LEU A 206 33.87 -10.22 -8.96
N TRP A 207 33.95 -9.71 -7.74
CA TRP A 207 34.95 -8.71 -7.35
C TRP A 207 36.00 -9.22 -6.37
N GLY A 208 36.00 -10.52 -6.06
CA GLY A 208 37.03 -11.13 -5.19
C GLY A 208 37.06 -10.58 -3.77
N THR A 209 35.92 -10.01 -3.29
CA THR A 209 35.84 -9.37 -1.97
C THR A 209 35.51 -10.36 -0.85
N THR A 210 35.86 -11.63 -1.01
CA THR A 210 35.71 -12.63 0.05
C THR A 210 36.88 -12.47 1.04
N GLU A 211 36.68 -11.73 2.13
CA GLU A 211 37.53 -11.87 3.30
C GLU A 211 37.26 -13.25 3.92
N VAL A 212 38.22 -14.14 3.79
CA VAL A 212 38.25 -15.39 4.53
C VAL A 212 38.63 -15.02 5.96
N ILE A 213 37.62 -14.89 6.86
CA ILE A 213 37.90 -14.79 8.28
C ILE A 213 38.43 -16.15 8.71
N GLN A 214 39.78 -16.28 8.74
CA GLN A 214 40.42 -17.42 9.37
C GLN A 214 40.21 -17.27 10.89
N HIS A 215 39.32 -18.08 11.44
CA HIS A 215 39.29 -18.30 12.88
C HIS A 215 40.64 -18.90 13.30
N GLN A 216 41.51 -18.10 13.88
CA GLN A 216 42.62 -18.67 14.63
C GLN A 216 41.99 -19.48 15.83
N PRO A 217 42.32 -20.77 15.94
CA PRO A 217 41.87 -21.52 17.11
C PRO A 217 42.48 -20.84 18.34
N CYS A 218 41.65 -20.54 19.31
CA CYS A 218 42.11 -20.10 20.62
C CYS A 218 43.11 -21.14 21.15
N VAL A 219 44.42 -20.78 21.18
CA VAL A 219 45.40 -21.57 21.89
C VAL A 219 45.05 -21.47 23.37
N ALA A 220 44.56 -22.58 23.91
CA ALA A 220 44.33 -22.70 25.33
C ALA A 220 45.66 -22.48 26.03
N LEU A 221 45.77 -21.41 26.81
CA LEU A 221 46.88 -21.19 27.72
C LEU A 221 46.80 -22.25 28.78
N SER A 222 47.73 -23.18 28.75
CA SER A 222 48.00 -24.17 29.78
C SER A 222 48.63 -23.51 31.01
#